data_5d7f81d58d3f6ea7bef3b953c7cca562
#
_entry.id   5d7f81d58d3f6ea7bef3b953c7cca562
#
_cell.length_a   1.000
_cell.length_b   1.000
_cell.length_c   1.000
_cell.angle_alpha   90.00
_cell.angle_beta   90.00
_cell.angle_gamma   90.00
#
_symmetry.space_group_name_H-M   'P 1'
#
loop_
_entity.id
_entity.type
_entity.pdbx_description
1 polymer ?
#
loop_
_entity_poly.entity_id
_entity_poly.type
_entity_poly.pdbx_seq_one_letter_code
_entity_poly.pdbx_strand_id
1 'polypeptide(L)'
;MATRIRRIISAAGQPWLTEQGINLSLYPIDSVLRQALSPNEDEFRSGCSMLRSMSYAGRVEAGVFLLGLLRLHPDDYARLTLIADALWSFPTAATVDALAAELRRVKGSSSTRGYLRRIIKTLELFPAHLAKETIHELAFDPQVGARFRQHLRAMVDRDFDR
;
A
#
# COMPACT_ATOMS: atom_id res chain seq x y z
N MET A 1 -18.98 -8.42 32.11
CA MET A 1 -19.00 -8.06 30.70
C MET A 1 -18.20 -9.03 29.82
N ALA A 2 -16.97 -9.41 30.16
CA ALA A 2 -16.14 -10.37 29.41
C ALA A 2 -16.81 -11.73 29.13
N THR A 3 -17.53 -12.31 30.08
CA THR A 3 -18.20 -13.62 29.94
C THR A 3 -19.34 -13.62 28.92
N ARG A 4 -20.02 -12.49 28.75
CA ARG A 4 -21.13 -12.35 27.77
C ARG A 4 -20.61 -12.22 26.34
N ILE A 5 -19.48 -11.54 26.15
CA ILE A 5 -18.78 -11.42 24.86
C ILE A 5 -18.22 -12.79 24.44
N ARG A 6 -17.61 -13.56 25.37
CA ARG A 6 -17.15 -14.94 25.09
C ARG A 6 -18.26 -15.85 24.57
N ARG A 7 -19.48 -15.77 25.14
CA ARG A 7 -20.61 -16.58 24.67
C ARG A 7 -21.09 -16.18 23.27
N ILE A 8 -21.07 -14.89 22.93
CA ILE A 8 -21.47 -14.40 21.61
C ILE A 8 -20.46 -14.85 20.54
N ILE A 9 -19.18 -14.77 20.82
CA ILE A 9 -18.10 -15.20 19.89
C ILE A 9 -18.19 -16.72 19.67
N SER A 10 -18.35 -17.51 20.73
CA SER A 10 -18.46 -18.97 20.63
C SER A 10 -19.74 -19.44 19.93
N ALA A 11 -20.85 -18.71 20.05
CA ALA A 11 -22.12 -19.04 19.42
C ALA A 11 -22.19 -18.66 17.93
N ALA A 12 -21.37 -17.73 17.47
CA ALA A 12 -21.40 -17.23 16.09
C ALA A 12 -20.66 -18.15 15.08
N GLY A 13 -19.88 -19.12 15.54
CA GLY A 13 -19.14 -20.06 14.68
C GLY A 13 -18.16 -19.34 13.73
N GLN A 14 -17.66 -18.17 14.09
CA GLN A 14 -16.81 -17.34 13.25
C GLN A 14 -15.33 -17.63 13.56
N PRO A 15 -14.60 -18.38 12.73
CA PRO A 15 -13.26 -18.86 13.06
C PRO A 15 -12.21 -17.72 13.16
N TRP A 16 -12.55 -16.55 12.63
CA TRP A 16 -11.71 -15.36 12.66
C TRP A 16 -11.95 -14.45 13.89
N LEU A 17 -12.98 -14.73 14.72
CA LEU A 17 -13.19 -14.08 16.01
C LEU A 17 -12.56 -14.89 17.13
N THR A 18 -11.58 -14.30 17.81
CA THR A 18 -10.88 -14.90 18.94
C THR A 18 -11.10 -14.11 20.21
N GLU A 19 -10.73 -14.66 21.36
CA GLU A 19 -10.77 -13.95 22.65
C GLU A 19 -9.85 -12.72 22.67
N GLN A 20 -8.82 -12.73 21.82
CA GLN A 20 -7.82 -11.66 21.70
C GLN A 20 -8.18 -10.61 20.65
N GLY A 21 -9.28 -10.83 19.88
CA GLY A 21 -9.74 -9.94 18.83
C GLY A 21 -9.91 -10.64 17.48
N ILE A 22 -9.75 -9.89 16.39
CA ILE A 22 -9.92 -10.39 15.03
C ILE A 22 -8.61 -11.05 14.54
N ASN A 23 -8.70 -12.33 14.17
CA ASN A 23 -7.60 -13.00 13.47
C ASN A 23 -7.66 -12.67 11.98
N LEU A 24 -6.81 -11.76 11.53
CA LEU A 24 -6.75 -11.30 10.14
C LEU A 24 -6.36 -12.40 9.16
N SER A 25 -5.65 -13.45 9.60
CA SER A 25 -5.30 -14.60 8.75
C SER A 25 -6.52 -15.40 8.29
N LEU A 26 -7.61 -15.38 9.07
CA LEU A 26 -8.84 -16.10 8.82
C LEU A 26 -10.02 -15.20 8.45
N TYR A 27 -9.81 -13.87 8.46
CA TYR A 27 -10.88 -12.91 8.16
C TYR A 27 -11.34 -13.03 6.70
N PRO A 28 -12.65 -13.00 6.41
CA PRO A 28 -13.17 -13.12 5.05
C PRO A 28 -12.70 -11.97 4.16
N ILE A 29 -11.89 -12.26 3.14
CA ILE A 29 -11.35 -11.24 2.25
C ILE A 29 -12.40 -10.67 1.29
N ASP A 30 -13.42 -11.44 0.93
CA ASP A 30 -14.46 -11.02 -0.02
C ASP A 30 -15.22 -9.77 0.41
N SER A 31 -15.49 -9.64 1.72
CA SER A 31 -16.17 -8.45 2.26
C SER A 31 -15.26 -7.21 2.19
N VAL A 32 -13.95 -7.41 2.42
CA VAL A 32 -12.93 -6.36 2.33
C VAL A 32 -12.76 -5.89 0.89
N LEU A 33 -12.75 -6.83 -0.07
CA LEU A 33 -12.67 -6.51 -1.50
C LEU A 33 -13.89 -5.70 -1.97
N ARG A 34 -15.10 -6.04 -1.51
CA ARG A 34 -16.29 -5.26 -1.85
C ARG A 34 -16.16 -3.81 -1.36
N GLN A 35 -15.63 -3.59 -0.17
CA GLN A 35 -15.35 -2.25 0.34
C GLN A 35 -14.27 -1.55 -0.50
N ALA A 36 -13.17 -2.24 -0.82
CA ALA A 36 -12.08 -1.69 -1.62
C ALA A 36 -12.45 -1.43 -3.11
N LEU A 37 -13.58 -1.96 -3.57
CA LEU A 37 -14.14 -1.71 -4.90
C LEU A 37 -15.35 -0.76 -4.87
N SER A 38 -15.74 -0.30 -3.69
CA SER A 38 -16.89 0.60 -3.53
C SER A 38 -16.65 1.98 -4.15
N PRO A 39 -17.66 2.58 -4.79
CA PRO A 39 -17.62 3.99 -5.19
C PRO A 39 -17.64 4.95 -3.99
N ASN A 40 -18.07 4.48 -2.81
CA ASN A 40 -18.07 5.27 -1.58
C ASN A 40 -16.65 5.41 -1.02
N GLU A 41 -16.22 6.65 -0.76
CA GLU A 41 -14.85 6.96 -0.32
C GLU A 41 -14.50 6.39 1.06
N ASP A 42 -15.44 6.37 2.00
CA ASP A 42 -15.20 5.85 3.34
C ASP A 42 -15.09 4.32 3.33
N GLU A 43 -15.92 3.65 2.55
CA GLU A 43 -15.82 2.20 2.33
C GLU A 43 -14.52 1.83 1.62
N PHE A 44 -14.16 2.56 0.55
CA PHE A 44 -12.90 2.37 -0.16
C PHE A 44 -11.70 2.51 0.78
N ARG A 45 -11.66 3.57 1.57
CA ARG A 45 -10.60 3.81 2.56
C ARG A 45 -10.52 2.69 3.60
N SER A 46 -11.68 2.26 4.10
CA SER A 46 -11.78 1.13 5.03
C SER A 46 -11.25 -0.16 4.40
N GLY A 47 -11.67 -0.46 3.17
CA GLY A 47 -11.20 -1.63 2.41
C GLY A 47 -9.69 -1.64 2.21
N CYS A 48 -9.09 -0.52 1.76
CA CYS A 48 -7.65 -0.38 1.61
C CYS A 48 -6.90 -0.55 2.94
N SER A 49 -7.42 0.01 4.04
CA SER A 49 -6.83 -0.15 5.37
C SER A 49 -6.86 -1.59 5.85
N MET A 50 -7.96 -2.30 5.61
CA MET A 50 -8.09 -3.72 5.96
C MET A 50 -7.15 -4.59 5.10
N LEU A 51 -7.08 -4.37 3.79
CA LEU A 51 -6.15 -5.08 2.90
C LEU A 51 -4.70 -4.88 3.35
N ARG A 52 -4.33 -3.65 3.73
CA ARG A 52 -3.01 -3.35 4.30
C ARG A 52 -2.74 -4.19 5.55
N SER A 53 -3.69 -4.22 6.50
CA SER A 53 -3.55 -4.97 7.75
C SER A 53 -3.45 -6.48 7.50
N MET A 54 -4.24 -7.01 6.57
CA MET A 54 -4.20 -8.42 6.17
C MET A 54 -2.87 -8.77 5.49
N SER A 55 -2.38 -7.93 4.59
CA SER A 55 -1.08 -8.08 3.94
C SER A 55 0.05 -8.07 4.97
N TYR A 56 0.04 -7.12 5.90
CA TYR A 56 1.01 -7.06 7.00
C TYR A 56 0.97 -8.30 7.90
N ALA A 57 -0.22 -8.90 8.09
CA ALA A 57 -0.39 -10.17 8.80
C ALA A 57 0.03 -11.42 7.98
N GLY A 58 0.62 -11.23 6.79
CA GLY A 58 1.17 -12.29 5.95
C GLY A 58 0.22 -12.84 4.88
N ARG A 59 -0.93 -12.21 4.64
CA ARG A 59 -1.83 -12.59 3.56
C ARG A 59 -1.39 -12.00 2.23
N VAL A 60 -0.69 -12.80 1.44
CA VAL A 60 -0.11 -12.39 0.15
C VAL A 60 -1.18 -11.91 -0.83
N GLU A 61 -2.35 -12.56 -0.87
CA GLU A 61 -3.45 -12.17 -1.76
C GLU A 61 -3.94 -10.73 -1.50
N ALA A 62 -3.92 -10.26 -0.26
CA ALA A 62 -4.31 -8.88 0.06
C ALA A 62 -3.36 -7.85 -0.57
N GLY A 63 -2.05 -8.14 -0.57
CA GLY A 63 -1.05 -7.32 -1.25
C GLY A 63 -1.22 -7.33 -2.78
N VAL A 64 -1.52 -8.49 -3.35
CA VAL A 64 -1.80 -8.63 -4.79
C VAL A 64 -3.03 -7.82 -5.20
N PHE A 65 -4.08 -7.82 -4.38
CA PHE A 65 -5.27 -6.98 -4.62
C PHE A 65 -4.95 -5.49 -4.56
N LEU A 66 -4.14 -5.05 -3.60
CA LEU A 66 -3.68 -3.64 -3.54
C LEU A 66 -2.93 -3.24 -4.82
N LEU A 67 -2.06 -4.09 -5.35
CA LEU A 67 -1.41 -3.86 -6.64
C LEU A 67 -2.41 -3.77 -7.81
N GLY A 68 -3.44 -4.62 -7.80
CA GLY A 68 -4.51 -4.57 -8.80
C GLY A 68 -5.27 -3.25 -8.77
N LEU A 69 -5.54 -2.70 -7.58
CA LEU A 69 -6.25 -1.42 -7.42
C LEU A 69 -5.51 -0.23 -8.05
N LEU A 70 -4.18 -0.23 -8.11
CA LEU A 70 -3.42 0.81 -8.83
C LEU A 70 -3.85 0.93 -10.31
N ARG A 71 -4.16 -0.20 -10.95
CA ARG A 71 -4.55 -0.24 -12.36
C ARG A 71 -6.00 0.15 -12.59
N LEU A 72 -6.85 -0.01 -11.57
CA LEU A 72 -8.28 0.31 -11.66
C LEU A 72 -8.57 1.82 -11.54
N HIS A 73 -7.64 2.59 -10.98
CA HIS A 73 -7.84 4.01 -10.70
C HIS A 73 -6.75 4.92 -11.32
N PRO A 74 -6.46 4.83 -12.63
CA PRO A 74 -5.26 5.42 -13.23
C PRO A 74 -5.14 6.95 -13.08
N ASP A 75 -6.25 7.67 -12.89
CA ASP A 75 -6.28 9.12 -12.80
C ASP A 75 -6.95 9.64 -11.52
N ASP A 76 -7.36 8.76 -10.62
CA ASP A 76 -7.87 9.12 -9.31
C ASP A 76 -6.74 9.19 -8.28
N TYR A 77 -6.06 10.33 -8.25
CA TYR A 77 -4.88 10.52 -7.39
C TYR A 77 -5.20 10.52 -5.90
N ALA A 78 -6.44 10.76 -5.50
CA ALA A 78 -6.86 10.62 -4.10
C ALA A 78 -6.86 9.14 -3.70
N ARG A 79 -7.51 8.28 -4.48
CA ARG A 79 -7.52 6.82 -4.28
C ARG A 79 -6.14 6.21 -4.44
N LEU A 80 -5.42 6.60 -5.49
CA LEU A 80 -4.05 6.14 -5.73
C LEU A 80 -3.11 6.45 -4.56
N THR A 81 -3.29 7.58 -3.88
CA THR A 81 -2.51 7.93 -2.68
C THR A 81 -2.78 6.98 -1.53
N LEU A 82 -4.04 6.59 -1.30
CA LEU A 82 -4.42 5.61 -0.28
C LEU A 82 -3.86 4.22 -0.59
N ILE A 83 -3.92 3.81 -1.86
CA ILE A 83 -3.37 2.53 -2.31
C ILE A 83 -1.85 2.49 -2.15
N ALA A 84 -1.14 3.54 -2.60
CA ALA A 84 0.30 3.65 -2.46
C ALA A 84 0.74 3.64 -0.98
N ASP A 85 -0.05 4.28 -0.10
CA ASP A 85 0.16 4.21 1.34
C ASP A 85 -0.03 2.79 1.88
N ALA A 86 -1.03 2.06 1.43
CA ALA A 86 -1.28 0.69 1.88
C ALA A 86 -0.20 -0.30 1.42
N LEU A 87 0.42 -0.07 0.27
CA LEU A 87 1.40 -0.97 -0.36
C LEU A 87 2.72 -1.10 0.43
N TRP A 88 3.01 -0.24 1.41
CA TRP A 88 4.18 -0.46 2.27
C TRP A 88 4.14 -1.81 3.00
N SER A 89 2.94 -2.35 3.21
CA SER A 89 2.73 -3.67 3.85
C SER A 89 3.06 -4.86 2.93
N PHE A 90 3.35 -4.61 1.65
CA PHE A 90 3.63 -5.63 0.65
C PHE A 90 4.94 -5.34 -0.11
N PRO A 91 6.10 -5.36 0.59
CA PRO A 91 7.40 -5.07 0.01
C PRO A 91 7.89 -6.24 -0.86
N THR A 92 7.55 -6.21 -2.15
CA THR A 92 7.97 -7.19 -3.16
C THR A 92 8.58 -6.48 -4.36
N ALA A 93 9.36 -7.19 -5.18
CA ALA A 93 9.90 -6.67 -6.42
C ALA A 93 8.79 -6.14 -7.34
N ALA A 94 7.68 -6.89 -7.45
CA ALA A 94 6.52 -6.46 -8.25
C ALA A 94 5.89 -5.14 -7.75
N THR A 95 5.90 -4.90 -6.43
CA THR A 95 5.43 -3.63 -5.86
C THR A 95 6.40 -2.49 -6.18
N VAL A 96 7.70 -2.74 -6.07
CA VAL A 96 8.73 -1.75 -6.43
C VAL A 96 8.60 -1.35 -7.89
N ASP A 97 8.48 -2.33 -8.80
CA ASP A 97 8.33 -2.10 -10.25
C ASP A 97 7.05 -1.31 -10.56
N ALA A 98 5.94 -1.66 -9.92
CA ALA A 98 4.66 -0.96 -10.10
C ALA A 98 4.74 0.51 -9.65
N LEU A 99 5.33 0.78 -8.48
CA LEU A 99 5.51 2.14 -7.97
C LEU A 99 6.50 2.95 -8.81
N ALA A 100 7.57 2.32 -9.30
CA ALA A 100 8.51 2.94 -10.22
C ALA A 100 7.85 3.32 -11.56
N ALA A 101 7.02 2.43 -12.11
CA ALA A 101 6.24 2.70 -13.32
C ALA A 101 5.31 3.90 -13.13
N GLU A 102 4.67 4.04 -11.96
CA GLU A 102 3.83 5.19 -11.64
C GLU A 102 4.62 6.51 -11.56
N LEU A 103 5.83 6.51 -10.99
CA LEU A 103 6.70 7.69 -10.97
C LEU A 103 7.12 8.15 -12.37
N ARG A 104 7.24 7.22 -13.33
CA ARG A 104 7.52 7.53 -14.75
C ARG A 104 6.28 8.02 -15.49
N ARG A 105 5.13 7.39 -15.24
CA ARG A 105 3.86 7.68 -15.91
C ARG A 105 3.27 9.04 -15.54
N VAL A 106 3.30 9.37 -14.25
CA VAL A 106 2.56 10.52 -13.71
C VAL A 106 3.44 11.77 -13.73
N LYS A 107 3.00 12.79 -14.47
CA LYS A 107 3.67 14.09 -14.48
C LYS A 107 3.38 14.88 -13.21
N GLY A 108 4.40 15.56 -12.69
CA GLY A 108 4.30 16.39 -11.48
C GLY A 108 3.43 17.64 -11.73
N SER A 109 2.38 17.78 -10.94
CA SER A 109 1.49 18.95 -10.91
C SER A 109 1.04 19.23 -9.46
N SER A 110 0.23 20.25 -9.24
CA SER A 110 -0.38 20.50 -7.94
C SER A 110 -1.26 19.33 -7.46
N SER A 111 -2.03 18.73 -8.38
CA SER A 111 -2.94 17.62 -8.09
C SER A 111 -2.24 16.27 -7.90
N THR A 112 -1.11 16.02 -8.56
CA THR A 112 -0.39 14.74 -8.52
C THR A 112 0.74 14.70 -7.48
N ARG A 113 1.17 15.87 -6.98
CA ARG A 113 2.32 15.99 -6.08
C ARG A 113 2.18 15.14 -4.81
N GLY A 114 1.00 15.11 -4.21
CA GLY A 114 0.73 14.32 -3.01
C GLY A 114 0.95 12.83 -3.25
N TYR A 115 0.41 12.32 -4.35
CA TYR A 115 0.56 10.94 -4.79
C TYR A 115 2.03 10.57 -5.06
N LEU A 116 2.74 11.36 -5.86
CA LEU A 116 4.15 11.08 -6.18
C LEU A 116 5.05 11.08 -4.93
N ARG A 117 4.80 11.99 -3.99
CA ARG A 117 5.50 11.99 -2.68
C ARG A 117 5.19 10.73 -1.88
N ARG A 118 3.95 10.25 -1.91
CA ARG A 118 3.56 9.04 -1.21
C ARG A 118 4.27 7.81 -1.77
N ILE A 119 4.38 7.69 -3.09
CA ILE A 119 5.13 6.62 -3.74
C ILE A 119 6.58 6.60 -3.25
N ILE A 120 7.28 7.74 -3.29
CA ILE A 120 8.67 7.83 -2.86
C ILE A 120 8.80 7.41 -1.38
N LYS A 121 7.90 7.89 -0.52
CA LYS A 121 7.91 7.52 0.89
C LYS A 121 7.67 6.02 1.09
N THR A 122 6.81 5.41 0.29
CA THR A 122 6.56 3.96 0.35
C THR A 122 7.80 3.17 -0.08
N LEU A 123 8.48 3.58 -1.15
CA LEU A 123 9.74 2.97 -1.59
C LEU A 123 10.86 3.12 -0.54
N GLU A 124 10.91 4.26 0.17
CA GLU A 124 11.87 4.53 1.24
C GLU A 124 11.69 3.58 2.45
N LEU A 125 10.47 3.10 2.67
CA LEU A 125 10.15 2.15 3.75
C LEU A 125 10.48 0.70 3.40
N PHE A 126 10.77 0.40 2.14
CA PHE A 126 11.07 -0.96 1.72
C PHE A 126 12.48 -1.38 2.09
N PRO A 127 12.73 -2.68 2.28
CA PRO A 127 14.07 -3.20 2.50
C PRO A 127 15.03 -2.78 1.37
N ALA A 128 16.24 -2.35 1.71
CA ALA A 128 17.21 -1.82 0.77
C ALA A 128 17.50 -2.79 -0.40
N HIS A 129 17.58 -4.09 -0.12
CA HIS A 129 17.82 -5.11 -1.16
C HIS A 129 16.72 -5.21 -2.22
N LEU A 130 15.52 -4.66 -1.97
CA LEU A 130 14.42 -4.61 -2.94
C LEU A 130 14.36 -3.28 -3.69
N ALA A 131 14.59 -2.15 -3.01
CA ALA A 131 14.25 -0.83 -3.54
C ALA A 131 15.48 0.02 -3.94
N LYS A 132 16.68 -0.26 -3.40
CA LYS A 132 17.86 0.61 -3.54
C LYS A 132 18.26 0.81 -5.00
N GLU A 133 18.35 -0.25 -5.79
CA GLU A 133 18.72 -0.19 -7.20
C GLU A 133 17.71 0.62 -8.01
N THR A 134 16.43 0.34 -7.83
CA THR A 134 15.34 1.07 -8.49
C THR A 134 15.31 2.55 -8.09
N ILE A 135 15.52 2.88 -6.81
CA ILE A 135 15.61 4.27 -6.35
C ILE A 135 16.79 4.99 -7.02
N HIS A 136 17.94 4.31 -7.15
CA HIS A 136 19.10 4.85 -7.85
C HIS A 136 18.78 5.10 -9.34
N GLU A 137 18.16 4.15 -10.03
CA GLU A 137 17.76 4.34 -11.43
C GLU A 137 16.81 5.51 -11.60
N LEU A 138 15.75 5.60 -10.78
CA LEU A 138 14.75 6.67 -10.80
C LEU A 138 15.35 8.06 -10.53
N ALA A 139 16.42 8.15 -9.73
CA ALA A 139 17.13 9.38 -9.42
C ALA A 139 17.79 10.02 -10.66
N PHE A 140 18.06 9.23 -11.70
CA PHE A 140 18.66 9.68 -12.95
C PHE A 140 17.74 9.55 -14.17
N ASP A 141 16.55 8.97 -14.00
CA ASP A 141 15.59 8.74 -15.06
C ASP A 141 14.95 10.06 -15.56
N PRO A 142 15.10 10.44 -16.84
CA PRO A 142 14.54 11.67 -17.37
C PRO A 142 12.99 11.69 -17.38
N GLN A 143 12.33 10.54 -17.33
CA GLN A 143 10.87 10.44 -17.25
C GLN A 143 10.33 10.88 -15.88
N VAL A 144 11.13 10.79 -14.85
CA VAL A 144 10.78 11.27 -13.50
C VAL A 144 10.96 12.78 -13.41
N GLY A 145 9.99 13.49 -12.85
CA GLY A 145 10.05 14.96 -12.72
C GLY A 145 11.30 15.43 -11.97
N ALA A 146 11.95 16.51 -12.44
CA ALA A 146 13.24 16.98 -11.94
C ALA A 146 13.29 17.17 -10.41
N ARG A 147 12.22 17.70 -9.81
CA ARG A 147 12.11 17.87 -8.35
C ARG A 147 12.13 16.55 -7.59
N PHE A 148 11.49 15.52 -8.13
CA PHE A 148 11.46 14.19 -7.52
C PHE A 148 12.79 13.48 -7.69
N ARG A 149 13.46 13.64 -8.86
CA ARG A 149 14.83 13.14 -9.04
C ARG A 149 15.81 13.74 -8.03
N GLN A 150 15.71 15.03 -7.76
CA GLN A 150 16.54 15.70 -6.75
C GLN A 150 16.30 15.09 -5.35
N HIS A 151 15.05 14.79 -5.00
CA HIS A 151 14.73 14.15 -3.74
C HIS A 151 15.30 12.71 -3.66
N LEU A 152 15.16 11.94 -4.74
CA LEU A 152 15.70 10.58 -4.84
C LEU A 152 17.23 10.56 -4.75
N ARG A 153 17.93 11.52 -5.39
CA ARG A 153 19.39 11.67 -5.27
C ARG A 153 19.81 11.93 -3.83
N ALA A 154 19.13 12.82 -3.13
CA ALA A 154 19.41 13.08 -1.72
C ALA A 154 19.18 11.85 -0.81
N MET A 155 18.32 10.90 -1.21
CA MET A 155 18.17 9.61 -0.52
C MET A 155 19.36 8.71 -0.81
N VAL A 156 19.77 8.59 -2.07
CA VAL A 156 20.93 7.78 -2.48
C VAL A 156 22.19 8.26 -1.75
N ASP A 157 22.44 9.58 -1.72
CA ASP A 157 23.62 10.16 -1.08
C ASP A 157 23.68 9.87 0.43
N ARG A 158 22.53 9.91 1.12
CA ARG A 158 22.45 9.60 2.57
C ARG A 158 22.74 8.13 2.91
N ASP A 159 22.40 7.21 2.02
CA ASP A 159 22.59 5.76 2.25
C ASP A 159 24.03 5.30 1.94
N PHE A 160 24.83 6.11 1.22
CA PHE A 160 26.23 5.82 0.97
C PHE A 160 27.17 6.25 2.12
N ASP A 161 26.70 7.12 3.03
CA ASP A 161 27.48 7.59 4.18
C ASP A 161 27.28 6.73 5.46
N ARG A 162 26.60 5.58 5.37
CA ARG A 162 26.43 4.61 6.46
C ARG A 162 26.97 3.24 6.08
#